data_59722ebeefe673a092192b0e0de15c10
#
_entry.id   59722ebeefe673a092192b0e0de15c10
#
_cell.length_a   1.000
_cell.length_b   1.000
_cell.length_c   1.000
_cell.angle_alpha   90.00
_cell.angle_beta   90.00
_cell.angle_gamma   90.00
#
_symmetry.space_group_name_H-M   'P 1'
#
loop_
_entity.id
_entity.type
_entity.pdbx_description
1 polymer ?
#
loop_
_entity_poly.entity_id
_entity_poly.type
_entity_poly.pdbx_seq_one_letter_code
_entity_poly.pdbx_strand_id
1 'polypeptide(L)'
;NELKKQKEQEIKEYFEEYKTANDIDFVNYGQAQINVTLTASMKSLKEQVKTFIDRIVDELKLIEIQECKDEILVEYKQSLNVSRAIQDVANRHKLLEEERKRQEQKIVHIEMNENHEITSKSHEELENVFNKPLEQPKEETQEEILTLKFTVKGTRTKLRELKQFLENGGYDYE
;
A
#
# COMPACT_ATOMS: atom_id res chain seq x y z
N ASN A 1 -5.49 -29.40 38.09
CA ASN A 1 -5.93 -28.31 37.18
C ASN A 1 -5.45 -26.91 37.60
N GLU A 2 -5.26 -26.67 38.90
CA GLU A 2 -4.81 -25.37 39.43
C GLU A 2 -3.37 -25.07 39.01
N LEU A 3 -2.45 -26.02 39.15
CA LEU A 3 -1.05 -25.88 38.74
C LEU A 3 -0.87 -25.60 37.24
N LYS A 4 -1.78 -26.12 36.38
CA LYS A 4 -1.73 -25.81 34.97
C LYS A 4 -2.14 -24.35 34.70
N LYS A 5 -3.18 -23.87 35.37
CA LYS A 5 -3.63 -22.49 35.28
C LYS A 5 -2.58 -21.48 35.75
N GLN A 6 -1.93 -21.82 36.89
CA GLN A 6 -0.84 -20.98 37.42
C GLN A 6 0.33 -20.88 36.43
N LYS A 7 0.79 -22.00 35.87
CA LYS A 7 1.81 -22.01 34.82
C LYS A 7 1.39 -21.19 33.59
N GLU A 8 0.15 -21.35 33.15
CA GLU A 8 -0.37 -20.63 32.01
C GLU A 8 -0.40 -19.12 32.25
N GLN A 9 -0.81 -18.68 33.45
CA GLN A 9 -0.82 -17.29 33.83
C GLN A 9 0.61 -16.71 33.84
N GLU A 10 1.56 -17.41 34.49
CA GLU A 10 2.96 -16.97 34.56
C GLU A 10 3.60 -16.85 33.17
N ILE A 11 3.27 -17.75 32.25
CA ILE A 11 3.79 -17.69 30.88
C ILE A 11 3.14 -16.57 30.07
N LYS A 12 1.87 -16.26 30.28
CA LYS A 12 1.21 -15.11 29.66
C LYS A 12 1.84 -13.79 30.13
N GLU A 13 2.10 -13.66 31.42
CA GLU A 13 2.77 -12.48 31.97
C GLU A 13 4.18 -12.33 31.37
N TYR A 14 4.95 -13.42 31.33
CA TYR A 14 6.27 -13.41 30.71
C TYR A 14 6.23 -13.08 29.22
N PHE A 15 5.20 -13.57 28.49
CA PHE A 15 5.00 -13.22 27.07
C PHE A 15 4.77 -11.71 26.89
N GLU A 16 3.91 -11.10 27.70
CA GLU A 16 3.65 -9.65 27.61
C GLU A 16 4.89 -8.81 27.98
N GLU A 17 5.63 -9.23 29.01
CA GLU A 17 6.90 -8.57 29.37
C GLU A 17 7.92 -8.65 28.22
N TYR A 18 8.13 -9.85 27.66
CA TYR A 18 9.13 -10.06 26.63
C TYR A 18 8.75 -9.42 25.29
N LYS A 19 7.47 -9.42 24.96
CA LYS A 19 6.90 -8.70 23.82
C LYS A 19 7.14 -7.20 23.92
N THR A 20 6.82 -6.61 25.06
CA THR A 20 7.00 -5.17 25.32
C THR A 20 8.48 -4.78 25.32
N ALA A 21 9.36 -5.60 25.86
CA ALA A 21 10.80 -5.38 25.85
C ALA A 21 11.42 -5.35 24.44
N ASN A 22 10.73 -5.94 23.45
CA ASN A 22 11.15 -5.96 22.04
C ASN A 22 10.32 -5.01 21.15
N ASP A 23 9.54 -4.10 21.71
CA ASP A 23 8.71 -3.11 21.00
C ASP A 23 7.70 -3.74 20.01
N ILE A 24 7.19 -4.94 20.32
CA ILE A 24 6.20 -5.65 19.52
C ILE A 24 4.82 -5.46 20.13
N ASP A 25 3.89 -4.84 19.39
CA ASP A 25 2.52 -4.53 19.88
C ASP A 25 1.41 -5.33 19.20
N PHE A 26 1.66 -5.90 18.02
CA PHE A 26 0.65 -6.46 17.13
C PHE A 26 0.41 -7.97 17.27
N VAL A 27 1.11 -8.65 18.17
CA VAL A 27 0.94 -10.08 18.42
C VAL A 27 0.31 -10.37 19.78
N ASN A 28 -0.37 -11.51 19.90
CA ASN A 28 -0.98 -11.96 21.13
C ASN A 28 -0.51 -13.37 21.51
N TYR A 29 -0.70 -13.73 22.76
CA TYR A 29 -0.28 -15.01 23.31
C TYR A 29 -0.84 -16.21 22.54
N GLY A 30 -2.10 -16.14 22.04
CA GLY A 30 -2.72 -17.22 21.28
C GLY A 30 -1.99 -17.57 19.98
N GLN A 31 -1.35 -16.59 19.35
CA GLN A 31 -0.59 -16.79 18.10
C GLN A 31 0.72 -17.54 18.33
N ALA A 32 1.27 -17.48 19.54
CA ALA A 32 2.48 -18.22 19.90
C ALA A 32 2.25 -19.74 20.02
N GLN A 33 0.99 -20.18 20.13
CA GLN A 33 0.58 -21.60 20.21
C GLN A 33 1.35 -22.42 21.27
N ILE A 34 1.66 -21.81 22.40
CA ILE A 34 2.43 -22.44 23.46
C ILE A 34 1.57 -23.46 24.18
N ASN A 35 1.96 -24.74 24.11
CA ASN A 35 1.22 -25.83 24.76
C ASN A 35 1.66 -26.01 26.21
N VAL A 36 0.91 -25.46 27.15
CA VAL A 36 1.17 -25.60 28.59
C VAL A 36 0.63 -26.91 29.06
N THR A 37 1.53 -27.81 29.46
CA THR A 37 1.21 -29.11 30.08
C THR A 37 1.68 -29.15 31.54
N LEU A 38 1.17 -30.09 32.34
CA LEU A 38 1.58 -30.26 33.74
C LEU A 38 3.06 -30.64 33.84
N THR A 39 3.58 -31.41 32.87
CA THR A 39 4.95 -31.91 32.82
C THR A 39 5.93 -30.92 32.19
N ALA A 40 5.47 -29.94 31.43
CA ALA A 40 6.34 -28.94 30.82
C ALA A 40 7.06 -28.11 31.89
N SER A 41 8.38 -27.97 31.77
CA SER A 41 9.14 -27.08 32.64
C SER A 41 8.90 -25.60 32.29
N MET A 42 8.90 -24.74 33.28
CA MET A 42 8.78 -23.30 33.05
C MET A 42 9.90 -22.76 32.17
N LYS A 43 11.12 -23.33 32.32
CA LYS A 43 12.25 -22.94 31.43
C LYS A 43 11.96 -23.24 29.97
N SER A 44 11.43 -24.41 29.65
CA SER A 44 11.07 -24.80 28.28
C SER A 44 9.94 -23.93 27.72
N LEU A 45 8.95 -23.58 28.54
CA LEU A 45 7.85 -22.70 28.13
C LEU A 45 8.33 -21.26 27.86
N LYS A 46 9.19 -20.73 28.71
CA LYS A 46 9.81 -19.40 28.49
C LYS A 46 10.71 -19.41 27.26
N GLU A 47 11.40 -20.50 26.95
CA GLU A 47 12.19 -20.62 25.72
C GLU A 47 11.32 -20.60 24.45
N GLN A 48 10.13 -21.24 24.47
CA GLN A 48 9.19 -21.19 23.38
C GLN A 48 8.68 -19.75 23.14
N VAL A 49 8.40 -18.98 24.22
CA VAL A 49 8.06 -17.56 24.12
C VAL A 49 9.17 -16.77 23.43
N LYS A 50 10.40 -16.94 23.89
CA LYS A 50 11.57 -16.28 23.30
C LYS A 50 11.70 -16.60 21.83
N THR A 51 11.71 -17.88 21.47
CA THR A 51 11.85 -18.33 20.08
C THR A 51 10.77 -17.71 19.18
N PHE A 52 9.54 -17.60 19.67
CA PHE A 52 8.45 -16.97 18.90
C PHE A 52 8.70 -15.47 18.71
N ILE A 53 9.03 -14.74 19.76
CA ILE A 53 9.24 -13.29 19.70
C ILE A 53 10.52 -12.96 18.91
N ASP A 54 11.63 -13.67 19.16
CA ASP A 54 12.89 -13.45 18.46
C ASP A 54 12.76 -13.68 16.95
N ARG A 55 11.96 -14.68 16.53
CA ARG A 55 11.61 -14.88 15.12
C ARG A 55 10.93 -13.64 14.53
N ILE A 56 9.97 -13.06 15.24
CA ILE A 56 9.26 -11.86 14.78
C ILE A 56 10.22 -10.68 14.66
N VAL A 57 11.10 -10.50 15.63
CA VAL A 57 12.14 -9.45 15.59
C VAL A 57 13.03 -9.61 14.36
N ASP A 58 13.45 -10.83 14.04
CA ASP A 58 14.30 -11.09 12.88
C ASP A 58 13.53 -10.91 11.56
N GLU A 59 12.25 -11.31 11.50
CA GLU A 59 11.38 -11.06 10.35
C GLU A 59 11.13 -9.56 10.14
N LEU A 60 10.97 -8.77 11.20
CA LEU A 60 10.86 -7.31 11.11
C LEU A 60 12.13 -6.66 10.55
N LYS A 61 13.31 -7.11 10.97
CA LYS A 61 14.59 -6.64 10.38
C LYS A 61 14.69 -6.95 8.89
N LEU A 62 14.20 -8.11 8.45
CA LEU A 62 14.13 -8.45 7.02
C LEU A 62 13.17 -7.54 6.25
N ILE A 63 12.06 -7.14 6.85
CA ILE A 63 11.12 -6.20 6.24
C ILE A 63 11.75 -4.82 6.11
N GLU A 64 12.49 -4.38 7.11
CA GLU A 64 13.08 -3.02 7.15
C GLU A 64 14.04 -2.73 6.00
N ILE A 65 14.69 -3.75 5.45
CA ILE A 65 15.60 -3.62 4.29
C ILE A 65 14.89 -3.71 2.93
N GLN A 66 13.57 -3.93 2.88
CA GLN A 66 12.81 -4.01 1.64
C GLN A 66 12.40 -2.61 1.13
N GLU A 67 12.25 -2.45 -0.18
CA GLU A 67 11.85 -1.18 -0.80
C GLU A 67 10.45 -0.72 -0.36
N CYS A 68 9.49 -1.64 -0.28
CA CYS A 68 8.10 -1.34 0.09
C CYS A 68 7.80 -1.76 1.55
N LYS A 69 8.72 -1.48 2.48
CA LYS A 69 8.67 -1.95 3.86
C LYS A 69 7.34 -1.66 4.57
N ASP A 70 6.77 -0.48 4.37
CA ASP A 70 5.54 -0.06 5.06
C ASP A 70 4.34 -0.90 4.62
N GLU A 71 4.21 -1.18 3.32
CA GLU A 71 3.15 -2.05 2.79
C GLU A 71 3.35 -3.50 3.23
N ILE A 72 4.61 -3.99 3.16
CA ILE A 72 4.97 -5.34 3.61
C ILE A 72 4.68 -5.51 5.10
N LEU A 73 4.96 -4.49 5.91
CA LEU A 73 4.67 -4.51 7.35
C LEU A 73 3.18 -4.64 7.65
N VAL A 74 2.33 -3.95 6.89
CA VAL A 74 0.86 -4.05 7.03
C VAL A 74 0.38 -5.48 6.74
N GLU A 75 0.83 -6.10 5.64
CA GLU A 75 0.48 -7.48 5.29
C GLU A 75 1.07 -8.49 6.28
N TYR A 76 2.30 -8.23 6.76
CA TYR A 76 2.97 -9.07 7.76
C TYR A 76 2.22 -9.09 9.09
N LYS A 77 1.77 -7.95 9.60
CA LYS A 77 0.99 -7.86 10.85
C LYS A 77 -0.30 -8.70 10.81
N GLN A 78 -0.87 -8.92 9.64
CA GLN A 78 -2.06 -9.75 9.47
C GLN A 78 -1.74 -11.24 9.36
N SER A 79 -0.65 -11.60 8.66
CA SER A 79 -0.34 -12.99 8.32
C SER A 79 0.73 -13.66 9.20
N LEU A 80 1.58 -12.87 9.86
CA LEU A 80 2.81 -13.30 10.53
C LEU A 80 3.69 -14.19 9.65
N ASN A 81 3.71 -13.91 8.36
CA ASN A 81 4.49 -14.62 7.35
C ASN A 81 5.18 -13.64 6.42
N VAL A 82 6.46 -13.41 6.64
CA VAL A 82 7.25 -12.42 5.90
C VAL A 82 7.34 -12.74 4.40
N SER A 83 7.53 -14.01 4.05
CA SER A 83 7.64 -14.41 2.63
C SER A 83 6.34 -14.17 1.88
N ARG A 84 5.21 -14.47 2.49
CA ARG A 84 3.89 -14.18 1.91
C ARG A 84 3.65 -12.68 1.77
N ALA A 85 3.92 -11.91 2.81
CA ALA A 85 3.75 -10.46 2.80
C ALA A 85 4.56 -9.79 1.68
N ILE A 86 5.84 -10.17 1.53
CA ILE A 86 6.70 -9.68 0.43
C ILE A 86 6.12 -10.07 -0.93
N GLN A 87 5.69 -11.31 -1.10
CA GLN A 87 5.15 -11.80 -2.37
C GLN A 87 3.84 -11.11 -2.75
N ASP A 88 2.93 -10.91 -1.80
CA ASP A 88 1.64 -10.26 -2.03
C ASP A 88 1.83 -8.80 -2.44
N VAL A 89 2.73 -8.06 -1.77
CA VAL A 89 3.06 -6.68 -2.15
C VAL A 89 3.74 -6.63 -3.51
N ALA A 90 4.74 -7.49 -3.77
CA ALA A 90 5.43 -7.53 -5.06
C ALA A 90 4.48 -7.85 -6.22
N ASN A 91 3.54 -8.79 -6.03
CA ASN A 91 2.52 -9.11 -7.05
C ASN A 91 1.57 -7.92 -7.29
N ARG A 92 1.17 -7.20 -6.25
CA ARG A 92 0.34 -5.99 -6.36
C ARG A 92 1.04 -4.91 -7.19
N HIS A 93 2.29 -4.61 -6.87
CA HIS A 93 3.09 -3.64 -7.61
C HIS A 93 3.30 -4.05 -9.07
N LYS A 94 3.56 -5.33 -9.32
CA LYS A 94 3.68 -5.86 -10.69
C LYS A 94 2.40 -5.68 -11.50
N LEU A 95 1.23 -6.00 -10.92
CA LEU A 95 -0.07 -5.80 -11.58
C LEU A 95 -0.35 -4.34 -11.89
N LEU A 96 -0.06 -3.44 -10.95
CA LEU A 96 -0.20 -2.00 -11.17
C LEU A 96 0.70 -1.50 -12.30
N GLU A 97 1.94 -1.97 -12.34
CA GLU A 97 2.89 -1.62 -13.39
C GLU A 97 2.47 -2.16 -14.77
N GLU A 98 1.95 -3.39 -14.83
CA GLU A 98 1.41 -3.97 -16.06
C GLU A 98 0.17 -3.21 -16.54
N GLU A 99 -0.69 -2.78 -15.62
CA GLU A 99 -1.87 -1.98 -15.97
C GLU A 99 -1.49 -0.58 -16.45
N ARG A 100 -0.51 0.07 -15.81
CA ARG A 100 0.05 1.35 -16.26
C ARG A 100 0.60 1.23 -17.68
N LYS A 101 1.43 0.22 -17.95
CA LYS A 101 1.97 -0.03 -19.31
C LYS A 101 0.88 -0.31 -20.33
N ARG A 102 -0.16 -1.04 -19.95
CA ARG A 102 -1.31 -1.31 -20.85
C ARG A 102 -2.09 -0.03 -21.17
N GLN A 103 -2.23 0.86 -20.21
CA GLN A 103 -2.88 2.16 -20.43
C GLN A 103 -2.04 3.06 -21.32
N GLU A 104 -0.73 3.13 -21.09
CA GLU A 104 0.22 3.86 -21.94
C GLU A 104 0.20 3.35 -23.40
N GLN A 105 0.22 2.02 -23.60
CA GLN A 105 0.12 1.42 -24.96
C GLN A 105 -1.22 1.74 -25.64
N LYS A 106 -2.32 1.80 -24.89
CA LYS A 106 -3.63 2.18 -25.47
C LYS A 106 -3.64 3.64 -25.92
N ILE A 107 -2.99 4.53 -25.19
CA ILE A 107 -2.87 5.95 -25.55
C ILE A 107 -2.04 6.09 -26.84
N VAL A 108 -0.89 5.42 -26.92
CA VAL A 108 -0.03 5.42 -28.11
C VAL A 108 -0.75 4.83 -29.33
N HIS A 109 -1.57 3.78 -29.16
CA HIS A 109 -2.29 3.16 -30.28
C HIS A 109 -3.46 4.01 -30.80
N ILE A 110 -4.02 4.88 -29.97
CA ILE A 110 -5.04 5.86 -30.38
C ILE A 110 -4.41 6.98 -31.22
N GLU A 111 -3.18 7.38 -30.90
CA GLU A 111 -2.45 8.42 -31.65
C GLU A 111 -1.95 7.93 -33.02
N MET A 112 -1.69 6.62 -33.20
CA MET A 112 -1.21 6.07 -34.48
C MET A 112 -2.30 5.83 -35.53
N ASN A 113 -3.59 5.88 -35.18
CA ASN A 113 -4.68 5.57 -36.11
C ASN A 113 -5.33 6.79 -36.79
N GLU A 114 -4.88 7.97 -36.55
CA GLU A 114 -5.27 9.17 -37.28
C GLU A 114 -4.04 9.77 -37.96
N ASN A 115 -3.98 9.65 -39.32
CA ASN A 115 -3.00 10.33 -40.17
C ASN A 115 -3.04 11.84 -39.91
N HIS A 116 -2.27 12.32 -38.94
CA HIS A 116 -1.83 13.69 -38.89
C HIS A 116 -0.46 13.72 -38.19
N GLU A 117 0.53 14.27 -38.88
CA GLU A 117 1.83 14.66 -38.34
C GLU A 117 1.65 15.57 -37.13
N ILE A 118 1.69 14.99 -35.94
CA ILE A 118 1.89 15.76 -34.71
C ILE A 118 3.37 15.66 -34.37
N THR A 119 4.04 16.75 -34.66
CA THR A 119 5.45 16.97 -34.34
C THR A 119 5.69 16.76 -32.84
N SER A 120 6.80 16.10 -32.51
CA SER A 120 7.31 15.77 -31.17
C SER A 120 7.52 16.94 -30.19
N LYS A 121 6.90 18.10 -30.43
CA LYS A 121 6.96 19.28 -29.56
C LYS A 121 5.86 19.34 -28.48
N SER A 122 4.78 18.57 -28.62
CA SER A 122 3.66 18.67 -27.67
C SER A 122 3.87 17.93 -26.35
N HIS A 123 4.80 16.98 -26.27
CA HIS A 123 5.04 16.22 -25.04
C HIS A 123 5.89 16.99 -24.02
N GLU A 124 6.88 17.74 -24.49
CA GLU A 124 7.71 18.58 -23.61
C GLU A 124 6.96 19.80 -23.06
N GLU A 125 5.95 20.31 -23.79
CA GLU A 125 5.13 21.43 -23.29
C GLU A 125 4.15 21.02 -22.20
N LEU A 126 3.60 19.79 -22.22
CA LEU A 126 2.71 19.27 -21.20
C LEU A 126 3.44 18.93 -19.87
N GLU A 127 4.64 18.40 -19.92
CA GLU A 127 5.43 18.13 -18.71
C GLU A 127 5.87 19.43 -18.00
N ASN A 128 6.12 20.49 -18.74
CA ASN A 128 6.49 21.80 -18.18
C ASN A 128 5.33 22.52 -17.47
N VAL A 129 4.08 22.21 -17.81
CA VAL A 129 2.88 22.79 -17.14
C VAL A 129 2.60 22.10 -15.81
N PHE A 130 2.85 20.77 -15.69
CA PHE A 130 2.57 20.00 -14.47
C PHE A 130 3.70 19.99 -13.44
N ASN A 131 4.95 20.27 -13.84
CA ASN A 131 6.12 20.19 -12.96
C ASN A 131 6.61 21.53 -12.42
N LYS A 132 5.83 22.62 -12.55
CA LYS A 132 6.19 23.89 -11.95
C LYS A 132 5.96 23.84 -10.43
N PRO A 133 6.96 24.12 -9.58
CA PRO A 133 6.77 24.18 -8.14
C PRO A 133 5.75 25.27 -7.80
N LEU A 134 4.81 24.94 -6.92
CA LEU A 134 3.85 25.88 -6.34
C LEU A 134 4.61 26.94 -5.52
N GLU A 135 4.92 28.06 -6.10
CA GLU A 135 5.28 29.26 -5.35
C GLU A 135 4.02 29.86 -4.74
N GLN A 136 4.09 30.18 -3.46
CA GLN A 136 2.98 30.71 -2.66
C GLN A 136 2.43 32.04 -3.23
N PRO A 137 1.12 32.30 -3.11
CA PRO A 137 0.47 33.38 -3.83
C PRO A 137 0.74 34.73 -3.19
N LYS A 138 1.18 35.68 -4.00
CA LYS A 138 0.91 37.09 -3.80
C LYS A 138 -0.25 37.49 -4.70
N GLU A 139 -1.17 38.17 -4.11
CA GLU A 139 -2.45 38.69 -4.53
C GLU A 139 -2.62 39.10 -6.02
N GLU A 140 -3.86 38.90 -6.48
CA GLU A 140 -4.47 39.32 -7.75
C GLU A 140 -4.13 38.46 -8.97
N THR A 141 -4.80 37.31 -9.08
CA THR A 141 -4.83 36.53 -10.31
C THR A 141 -6.20 36.68 -10.98
N GLN A 142 -6.21 37.34 -12.13
CA GLN A 142 -7.22 37.06 -13.16
C GLN A 142 -7.10 35.58 -13.49
N GLU A 143 -8.17 34.82 -13.30
CA GLU A 143 -8.21 33.38 -13.64
C GLU A 143 -8.04 33.27 -15.16
N GLU A 144 -6.88 32.70 -15.59
CA GLU A 144 -6.66 32.43 -17.02
C GLU A 144 -7.60 31.28 -17.44
N ILE A 145 -8.49 31.58 -18.38
CA ILE A 145 -9.39 30.58 -18.96
C ILE A 145 -8.61 29.75 -19.98
N LEU A 146 -8.32 28.51 -19.63
CA LEU A 146 -7.64 27.56 -20.51
C LEU A 146 -8.68 26.71 -21.27
N THR A 147 -8.55 26.61 -22.59
CA THR A 147 -9.44 25.81 -23.44
C THR A 147 -8.73 24.50 -23.81
N LEU A 148 -9.31 23.37 -23.42
CA LEU A 148 -8.84 22.03 -23.77
C LEU A 148 -9.80 21.38 -24.78
N LYS A 149 -9.27 20.85 -25.88
CA LYS A 149 -10.05 20.06 -26.84
C LYS A 149 -9.71 18.59 -26.70
N PHE A 150 -10.71 17.77 -26.40
CA PHE A 150 -10.54 16.32 -26.29
C PHE A 150 -11.77 15.59 -26.81
N THR A 151 -11.57 14.36 -27.29
CA THR A 151 -12.64 13.49 -27.80
C THR A 151 -12.85 12.33 -26.86
N VAL A 152 -14.06 12.15 -26.36
CA VAL A 152 -14.41 11.04 -25.46
C VAL A 152 -15.29 10.06 -26.19
N LYS A 153 -14.92 8.76 -26.15
CA LYS A 153 -15.71 7.63 -26.62
C LYS A 153 -16.15 6.80 -25.44
N GLY A 154 -17.44 6.53 -25.31
CA GLY A 154 -17.97 5.74 -24.21
C GLY A 154 -19.42 5.30 -24.46
N THR A 155 -19.97 4.54 -23.53
CA THR A 155 -21.39 4.17 -23.57
C THR A 155 -22.26 5.41 -23.33
N ARG A 156 -23.51 5.39 -23.83
CA ARG A 156 -24.45 6.49 -23.65
C ARG A 156 -24.63 6.91 -22.17
N THR A 157 -24.55 5.97 -21.26
CA THR A 157 -24.64 6.22 -19.82
C THR A 157 -23.43 7.00 -19.33
N LYS A 158 -22.20 6.54 -19.65
CA LYS A 158 -20.94 7.20 -19.24
C LYS A 158 -20.79 8.60 -19.85
N LEU A 159 -21.22 8.79 -21.10
CA LEU A 159 -21.20 10.11 -21.71
C LEU A 159 -22.17 11.09 -21.04
N ARG A 160 -23.33 10.59 -20.56
CA ARG A 160 -24.28 11.42 -19.80
C ARG A 160 -23.72 11.80 -18.43
N GLU A 161 -23.06 10.86 -17.75
CA GLU A 161 -22.39 11.12 -16.46
C GLU A 161 -21.27 12.16 -16.60
N LEU A 162 -20.46 12.04 -17.65
CA LEU A 162 -19.42 13.04 -17.96
C LEU A 162 -20.03 14.43 -18.23
N LYS A 163 -21.08 14.50 -19.03
CA LYS A 163 -21.79 15.75 -19.28
C LYS A 163 -22.27 16.39 -17.98
N GLN A 164 -22.90 15.61 -17.11
CA GLN A 164 -23.39 16.07 -15.83
C GLN A 164 -22.25 16.53 -14.90
N PHE A 165 -21.09 15.87 -14.96
CA PHE A 165 -19.90 16.29 -14.22
C PHE A 165 -19.37 17.65 -14.70
N LEU A 166 -19.30 17.87 -16.01
CA LEU A 166 -18.85 19.12 -16.58
C LEU A 166 -19.83 20.28 -16.24
N GLU A 167 -21.11 20.03 -16.35
CA GLU A 167 -22.16 21.01 -15.98
C GLU A 167 -22.09 21.40 -14.49
N ASN A 168 -21.93 20.41 -13.60
CA ASN A 168 -21.82 20.65 -12.16
C ASN A 168 -20.49 21.32 -11.76
N GLY A 169 -19.41 21.10 -12.52
CA GLY A 169 -18.09 21.71 -12.31
C GLY A 169 -17.97 23.13 -12.88
N GLY A 170 -18.99 23.65 -13.58
CA GLY A 170 -18.96 24.96 -14.19
C GLY A 170 -18.06 25.06 -15.41
N TYR A 171 -17.80 23.95 -16.10
CA TYR A 171 -17.02 23.93 -17.35
C TYR A 171 -17.92 24.18 -18.54
N ASP A 172 -17.51 25.11 -19.44
CA ASP A 172 -18.13 25.30 -20.72
C ASP A 172 -17.66 24.24 -21.71
N TYR A 173 -18.56 23.57 -22.44
CA TYR A 173 -18.24 22.53 -23.42
C TYR A 173 -19.12 22.68 -24.68
N GLU A 174 -18.54 22.39 -25.84
CA GLU A 174 -19.21 22.37 -27.16
C GLU A 174 -19.39 20.93 -27.68
#